data_df816f969dba37fa1826dfc31bdffb52
#
_entry.id   df816f969dba37fa1826dfc31bdffb52
#
_cell.length_a   1.000
_cell.length_b   1.000
_cell.length_c   1.000
_cell.angle_alpha   90.00
_cell.angle_beta   90.00
_cell.angle_gamma   90.00
#
_symmetry.space_group_name_H-M   'P 1'
#
loop_
_entity.id
_entity.type
_entity.pdbx_description
1 polymer ?
#
loop_
_entity_poly.entity_id
_entity_poly.type
_entity_poly.pdbx_seq_one_letter_code
_entity_poly.pdbx_strand_id
1 'polypeptide(L)'
;MKRTVFAPTRLVGAMAAVLALAGCASISPDGLRGAVQSHTASRLPDGAELPPTDLQAHDAAQHRIDEWLRQPLDMDQSVRIALLNNPGLQARLAQLGVQDADRVQALTLPNPTLTLGRMVNSDEREIERQLSFGLVSLITLPWRSRWQGMQMEQATLTAAQDVLRLAADTRRAWLRAVAARQQLAASERMHEAAEAGAELARRMARVGNFSRLQQARELSIQQDTAAQLARARLAATAEHEQLARLMGLWGRRIDFKLPDQLPAIPQAATQLRAGDDAEATALRERLDLRALRRDLDHLGERRGWARAGAIFGDIGLGYSRNTATDRATGHSDVTRGWEIDLPLPLFDWGGAASGRAQI
;
A
#
# COMPACT_ATOMS: atom_id res chain seq x y z
N MET A 1 66.78 6.85 -3.43
CA MET A 1 65.57 6.63 -2.63
C MET A 1 64.79 7.93 -2.57
N LYS A 2 63.74 8.09 -3.44
CA LYS A 2 62.81 9.22 -3.34
C LYS A 2 61.49 8.66 -2.75
N ARG A 3 61.22 8.98 -1.51
CA ARG A 3 59.92 8.72 -0.85
C ARG A 3 58.90 9.69 -1.42
N THR A 4 58.04 9.24 -2.31
CA THR A 4 56.84 9.99 -2.68
C THR A 4 55.84 9.93 -1.51
N VAL A 5 55.78 11.00 -0.74
CA VAL A 5 54.77 11.25 0.28
C VAL A 5 53.46 11.45 -0.47
N PHE A 6 52.56 10.46 -0.40
CA PHE A 6 51.19 10.58 -0.90
C PHE A 6 50.49 11.67 -0.07
N ALA A 7 50.07 12.75 -0.70
CA ALA A 7 49.44 13.87 -0.04
C ALA A 7 48.07 13.42 0.57
N PRO A 8 47.85 13.53 1.90
CA PRO A 8 46.64 13.09 2.57
C PRO A 8 45.39 13.82 2.07
N THR A 9 45.52 14.98 1.47
CA THR A 9 44.46 15.81 0.90
C THR A 9 43.69 15.13 -0.25
N ARG A 10 44.30 14.27 -1.05
CA ARG A 10 43.63 13.55 -2.14
C ARG A 10 42.77 12.38 -1.63
N LEU A 11 43.19 11.74 -0.54
CA LEU A 11 42.44 10.67 0.11
C LEU A 11 41.21 11.23 0.82
N VAL A 12 41.33 12.37 1.48
CA VAL A 12 40.22 13.07 2.15
C VAL A 12 39.17 13.57 1.14
N GLY A 13 39.61 14.09 -0.02
CA GLY A 13 38.72 14.51 -1.10
C GLY A 13 37.93 13.33 -1.73
N ALA A 14 38.61 12.19 -1.94
CA ALA A 14 37.92 10.97 -2.44
C ALA A 14 36.95 10.40 -1.43
N MET A 15 37.29 10.40 -0.14
CA MET A 15 36.42 9.94 0.94
C MET A 15 35.21 10.85 1.15
N ALA A 16 35.35 12.17 1.02
CA ALA A 16 34.27 13.14 1.06
C ALA A 16 33.33 12.99 -0.15
N ALA A 17 33.84 12.72 -1.34
CA ALA A 17 33.02 12.44 -2.53
C ALA A 17 32.22 11.14 -2.41
N VAL A 18 32.79 10.08 -1.82
CA VAL A 18 32.08 8.82 -1.55
C VAL A 18 30.99 9.00 -0.48
N LEU A 19 31.24 9.79 0.57
CA LEU A 19 30.25 10.12 1.59
C LEU A 19 29.11 11.00 1.04
N ALA A 20 29.37 11.89 0.10
CA ALA A 20 28.36 12.71 -0.55
C ALA A 20 27.46 11.89 -1.50
N LEU A 21 27.97 10.81 -2.09
CA LEU A 21 27.18 9.88 -2.91
C LEU A 21 26.31 8.91 -2.08
N ALA A 22 26.70 8.61 -0.84
CA ALA A 22 25.95 7.72 0.05
C ALA A 22 24.63 8.33 0.57
N GLY A 23 24.39 9.63 0.40
CA GLY A 23 23.21 10.35 0.89
C GLY A 23 21.96 10.34 -0.03
N CYS A 24 22.01 9.69 -1.19
CA CYS A 24 20.99 9.91 -2.23
C CYS A 24 19.74 9.03 -2.19
N ALA A 25 19.64 8.02 -1.33
CA ALA A 25 18.44 7.20 -1.22
C ALA A 25 18.15 6.86 0.23
N SER A 26 17.16 7.53 0.83
CA SER A 26 16.66 7.22 2.16
C SER A 26 15.26 6.60 2.07
N ILE A 27 14.98 5.66 2.97
CA ILE A 27 13.64 5.14 3.18
C ILE A 27 12.79 6.24 3.81
N SER A 28 11.55 6.37 3.36
CA SER A 28 10.59 7.31 3.93
C SER A 28 10.26 6.94 5.39
N PRO A 29 10.46 7.84 6.37
CA PRO A 29 10.25 7.51 7.78
C PRO A 29 8.78 7.24 8.12
N ASP A 30 7.84 7.77 7.33
CA ASP A 30 6.40 7.57 7.47
C ASP A 30 5.84 6.44 6.57
N GLY A 31 6.70 5.72 5.85
CA GLY A 31 6.30 4.70 4.88
C GLY A 31 5.38 5.25 3.79
N LEU A 32 5.66 6.48 3.33
CA LEU A 32 4.92 7.22 2.28
C LEU A 32 3.45 7.56 2.63
N ARG A 33 3.07 7.49 3.90
CA ARG A 33 1.71 7.81 4.34
C ARG A 33 1.35 9.27 4.07
N GLY A 34 2.26 10.21 4.27
CA GLY A 34 2.08 11.63 3.93
C GLY A 34 1.80 11.84 2.44
N ALA A 35 2.50 11.12 1.56
CA ALA A 35 2.26 11.16 0.12
C ALA A 35 0.87 10.62 -0.23
N VAL A 36 0.44 9.49 0.35
CA VAL A 36 -0.91 8.94 0.18
C VAL A 36 -1.96 9.93 0.69
N GLN A 37 -1.74 10.53 1.86
CA GLN A 37 -2.67 11.48 2.46
C GLN A 37 -2.84 12.74 1.62
N SER A 38 -1.78 13.25 1.00
CA SER A 38 -1.86 14.41 0.09
C SER A 38 -2.81 14.18 -1.11
N HIS A 39 -2.92 12.95 -1.60
CA HIS A 39 -3.83 12.57 -2.68
C HIS A 39 -5.27 12.31 -2.22
N THR A 40 -5.50 12.13 -0.93
CA THR A 40 -6.81 11.72 -0.38
C THR A 40 -7.49 12.75 0.49
N ALA A 41 -6.73 13.69 1.10
CA ALA A 41 -7.22 14.64 2.10
C ALA A 41 -8.48 15.43 1.68
N SER A 42 -8.55 15.89 0.44
CA SER A 42 -9.71 16.67 -0.07
C SER A 42 -11.01 15.87 -0.22
N ARG A 43 -10.96 14.54 -0.08
CA ARG A 43 -12.09 13.61 -0.31
C ARG A 43 -12.47 12.82 0.95
N LEU A 44 -11.66 12.92 1.97
CA LEU A 44 -11.88 12.30 3.29
C LEU A 44 -12.56 13.28 4.24
N PRO A 45 -13.20 12.79 5.31
CA PRO A 45 -13.69 13.67 6.38
C PRO A 45 -12.56 14.46 7.03
N ASP A 46 -12.88 15.64 7.52
CA ASP A 46 -11.91 16.47 8.26
C ASP A 46 -11.31 15.70 9.44
N GLY A 47 -10.00 15.80 9.63
CA GLY A 47 -9.30 15.08 10.68
C GLY A 47 -9.18 13.56 10.45
N ALA A 48 -9.43 13.06 9.24
CA ALA A 48 -9.14 11.67 8.89
C ALA A 48 -7.62 11.46 8.78
N GLU A 49 -7.12 10.47 9.49
CA GLU A 49 -5.71 10.10 9.55
C GLU A 49 -5.51 8.68 9.07
N LEU A 50 -4.34 8.40 8.50
CA LEU A 50 -3.93 7.04 8.17
C LEU A 50 -3.28 6.37 9.40
N PRO A 51 -3.24 5.03 9.46
CA PRO A 51 -2.66 4.32 10.60
C PRO A 51 -1.19 4.71 10.78
N PRO A 52 -0.78 5.09 11.98
CA PRO A 52 0.59 5.50 12.26
C PRO A 52 1.57 4.33 12.14
N THR A 53 2.86 4.63 11.94
CA THR A 53 3.94 3.65 11.94
C THR A 53 4.52 3.42 13.34
N ASP A 54 4.40 4.41 14.20
CA ASP A 54 4.90 4.37 15.56
C ASP A 54 3.92 3.70 16.53
N LEU A 55 4.43 2.86 17.42
CA LEU A 55 3.63 2.13 18.41
C LEU A 55 2.90 3.04 19.39
N GLN A 56 3.54 4.13 19.86
CA GLN A 56 2.90 5.06 20.79
C GLN A 56 1.73 5.80 20.14
N ALA A 57 1.92 6.24 18.88
CA ALA A 57 0.85 6.85 18.10
C ALA A 57 -0.26 5.86 17.77
N HIS A 58 0.07 4.56 17.61
CA HIS A 58 -0.93 3.50 17.45
C HIS A 58 -1.79 3.34 18.70
N ASP A 59 -1.19 3.28 19.89
CA ASP A 59 -1.92 3.18 21.15
C ASP A 59 -2.83 4.39 21.37
N ALA A 60 -2.33 5.60 21.08
CA ALA A 60 -3.15 6.82 21.14
C ALA A 60 -4.33 6.77 20.17
N ALA A 61 -4.15 6.21 18.96
CA ALA A 61 -5.24 6.01 18.00
C ALA A 61 -6.28 5.01 18.53
N GLN A 62 -5.84 3.90 19.16
CA GLN A 62 -6.74 2.92 19.78
C GLN A 62 -7.58 3.54 20.91
N HIS A 63 -7.01 4.40 21.75
CA HIS A 63 -7.73 5.14 22.78
C HIS A 63 -8.80 6.07 22.19
N ARG A 64 -8.48 6.81 21.13
CA ARG A 64 -9.46 7.64 20.41
C ARG A 64 -10.61 6.83 19.83
N ILE A 65 -10.33 5.66 19.27
CA ILE A 65 -11.34 4.74 18.77
C ILE A 65 -12.28 4.32 19.91
N ASP A 66 -11.74 3.93 21.07
CA ASP A 66 -12.53 3.54 22.22
C ASP A 66 -13.41 4.69 22.75
N GLU A 67 -12.96 5.94 22.65
CA GLU A 67 -13.78 7.10 22.98
C GLU A 67 -14.93 7.31 22.00
N TRP A 68 -14.69 7.19 20.70
CA TRP A 68 -15.75 7.32 19.69
C TRP A 68 -16.81 6.22 19.81
N LEU A 69 -16.42 5.00 20.17
CA LEU A 69 -17.33 3.86 20.34
C LEU A 69 -18.30 4.01 21.53
N ARG A 70 -18.08 4.94 22.44
CA ARG A 70 -18.97 5.19 23.60
C ARG A 70 -20.29 5.86 23.21
N GLN A 71 -20.34 6.54 22.08
CA GLN A 71 -21.51 7.25 21.58
C GLN A 71 -22.00 6.63 20.27
N PRO A 72 -23.26 6.90 19.84
CA PRO A 72 -23.72 6.48 18.54
C PRO A 72 -22.80 7.03 17.43
N LEU A 73 -22.25 6.12 16.62
CA LEU A 73 -21.29 6.48 15.57
C LEU A 73 -21.97 7.18 14.41
N ASP A 74 -21.50 8.35 14.05
CA ASP A 74 -21.83 8.99 12.79
C ASP A 74 -21.05 8.38 11.61
N MET A 75 -21.41 8.79 10.41
CA MET A 75 -20.80 8.27 9.18
C MET A 75 -19.31 8.62 9.07
N ASP A 76 -18.93 9.84 9.45
CA ASP A 76 -17.55 10.31 9.34
C ASP A 76 -16.66 9.71 10.43
N GLN A 77 -17.15 9.53 11.65
CA GLN A 77 -16.47 8.78 12.70
C GLN A 77 -16.22 7.33 12.28
N SER A 78 -17.19 6.66 11.65
CA SER A 78 -17.03 5.30 11.15
C SER A 78 -15.91 5.22 10.09
N VAL A 79 -15.83 6.21 9.19
CA VAL A 79 -14.74 6.30 8.21
C VAL A 79 -13.38 6.52 8.90
N ARG A 80 -13.30 7.42 9.88
CA ARG A 80 -12.05 7.65 10.63
C ARG A 80 -11.57 6.39 11.34
N ILE A 81 -12.49 5.65 11.99
CA ILE A 81 -12.17 4.37 12.62
C ILE A 81 -11.66 3.36 11.58
N ALA A 82 -12.36 3.22 10.45
CA ALA A 82 -11.95 2.29 9.39
C ALA A 82 -10.55 2.62 8.87
N LEU A 83 -10.25 3.88 8.61
CA LEU A 83 -8.93 4.30 8.13
C LEU A 83 -7.82 4.00 9.14
N LEU A 84 -8.06 4.24 10.44
CA LEU A 84 -7.06 4.00 11.48
C LEU A 84 -6.87 2.51 11.83
N ASN A 85 -7.93 1.71 11.74
CA ASN A 85 -7.95 0.39 12.37
C ASN A 85 -8.14 -0.79 11.40
N ASN A 86 -8.49 -0.53 10.12
CA ASN A 86 -8.70 -1.64 9.16
C ASN A 86 -7.39 -2.39 8.88
N PRO A 87 -7.30 -3.70 9.19
CA PRO A 87 -6.06 -4.47 9.02
C PRO A 87 -5.67 -4.64 7.54
N GLY A 88 -6.64 -4.66 6.63
CA GLY A 88 -6.38 -4.73 5.20
C GLY A 88 -5.69 -3.47 4.67
N LEU A 89 -6.11 -2.29 5.14
CA LEU A 89 -5.44 -1.03 4.81
C LEU A 89 -4.04 -0.96 5.43
N GLN A 90 -3.89 -1.39 6.68
CA GLN A 90 -2.57 -1.44 7.34
C GLN A 90 -1.60 -2.33 6.56
N ALA A 91 -2.03 -3.51 6.10
CA ALA A 91 -1.22 -4.40 5.29
C ALA A 91 -0.82 -3.77 3.94
N ARG A 92 -1.74 -3.05 3.28
CA ARG A 92 -1.47 -2.33 2.03
C ARG A 92 -0.42 -1.22 2.21
N LEU A 93 -0.55 -0.43 3.27
CA LEU A 93 0.42 0.62 3.57
C LEU A 93 1.78 0.05 4.01
N ALA A 94 1.80 -1.08 4.72
CA ALA A 94 3.05 -1.79 5.02
C ALA A 94 3.73 -2.30 3.73
N GLN A 95 2.97 -2.85 2.79
CA GLN A 95 3.48 -3.26 1.48
C GLN A 95 4.08 -2.10 0.69
N LEU A 96 3.47 -0.90 0.77
CA LEU A 96 4.03 0.32 0.16
C LEU A 96 5.40 0.67 0.78
N GLY A 97 5.54 0.54 2.10
CA GLY A 97 6.82 0.73 2.79
C GLY A 97 7.90 -0.28 2.38
N VAL A 98 7.51 -1.55 2.13
CA VAL A 98 8.43 -2.56 1.58
C VAL A 98 8.89 -2.17 0.18
N GLN A 99 7.98 -1.72 -0.68
CA GLN A 99 8.34 -1.25 -2.03
C GLN A 99 9.28 -0.03 -2.00
N ASP A 100 9.14 0.87 -1.01
CA ASP A 100 10.08 1.98 -0.81
C ASP A 100 11.46 1.49 -0.39
N ALA A 101 11.55 0.46 0.45
CA ALA A 101 12.81 -0.19 0.79
C ALA A 101 13.46 -0.87 -0.43
N ASP A 102 12.68 -1.57 -1.25
CA ASP A 102 13.14 -2.17 -2.51
C ASP A 102 13.66 -1.10 -3.48
N ARG A 103 12.99 0.05 -3.56
CA ARG A 103 13.46 1.21 -4.32
C ARG A 103 14.83 1.70 -3.83
N VAL A 104 14.99 1.88 -2.53
CA VAL A 104 16.27 2.30 -1.94
C VAL A 104 17.35 1.27 -2.25
N GLN A 105 17.09 -0.01 -2.08
CA GLN A 105 18.01 -1.08 -2.42
C GLN A 105 18.36 -1.06 -3.92
N ALA A 106 17.39 -0.87 -4.81
CA ALA A 106 17.60 -0.79 -6.24
C ALA A 106 18.45 0.41 -6.66
N LEU A 107 18.48 1.49 -5.87
CA LEU A 107 19.28 2.70 -6.11
C LEU A 107 20.63 2.66 -5.39
N THR A 108 20.86 1.70 -4.52
CA THR A 108 22.14 1.53 -3.84
C THR A 108 23.20 1.04 -4.85
N LEU A 109 24.35 1.67 -4.83
CA LEU A 109 25.49 1.24 -5.63
C LEU A 109 26.05 -0.07 -5.05
N PRO A 110 26.45 -1.02 -5.87
CA PRO A 110 27.14 -2.22 -5.39
C PRO A 110 28.43 -1.83 -4.69
N ASN A 111 28.71 -2.50 -3.58
CA ASN A 111 29.92 -2.28 -2.83
C ASN A 111 31.16 -2.62 -3.69
N PRO A 112 32.27 -1.87 -3.54
CA PRO A 112 33.52 -2.26 -4.16
C PRO A 112 33.98 -3.61 -3.62
N THR A 113 34.54 -4.44 -4.48
CA THR A 113 35.09 -5.74 -4.09
C THR A 113 36.62 -5.59 -3.93
N LEU A 114 37.11 -5.96 -2.74
CA LEU A 114 38.53 -6.06 -2.47
C LEU A 114 38.94 -7.53 -2.52
N THR A 115 39.73 -7.88 -3.51
CA THR A 115 40.32 -9.21 -3.64
C THR A 115 41.76 -9.20 -3.08
N LEU A 116 42.04 -10.14 -2.18
CA LEU A 116 43.37 -10.37 -1.62
C LEU A 116 43.76 -11.81 -1.93
N GLY A 117 44.76 -11.95 -2.82
CA GLY A 117 45.33 -13.24 -3.20
C GLY A 117 46.73 -13.41 -2.65
N ARG A 118 47.09 -14.64 -2.29
CA ARG A 118 48.46 -15.03 -2.02
C ARG A 118 48.75 -16.35 -2.72
N MET A 119 49.64 -16.31 -3.68
CA MET A 119 50.16 -17.48 -4.39
C MET A 119 51.60 -17.73 -3.98
N VAL A 120 51.99 -18.97 -3.86
CA VAL A 120 53.34 -19.37 -3.49
C VAL A 120 53.70 -20.60 -4.31
N ASN A 121 54.81 -20.51 -5.03
CA ASN A 121 55.47 -21.65 -5.70
C ASN A 121 56.86 -21.86 -5.13
N SER A 122 57.68 -22.73 -5.75
CA SER A 122 59.08 -23.03 -5.31
C SER A 122 59.93 -21.79 -5.25
N ASP A 123 59.78 -20.88 -6.19
CA ASP A 123 60.75 -19.81 -6.48
C ASP A 123 60.21 -18.43 -6.13
N GLU A 124 58.89 -18.27 -6.10
CA GLU A 124 58.24 -16.96 -5.98
C GLU A 124 57.05 -16.98 -5.00
N ARG A 125 56.85 -15.84 -4.36
CA ARG A 125 55.64 -15.52 -3.56
C ARG A 125 55.00 -14.28 -4.14
N GLU A 126 53.77 -14.43 -4.63
CA GLU A 126 52.97 -13.33 -5.17
C GLU A 126 51.89 -12.94 -4.17
N ILE A 127 51.72 -11.63 -3.95
CA ILE A 127 50.61 -11.06 -3.18
C ILE A 127 49.83 -10.16 -4.14
N GLU A 128 48.61 -10.59 -4.43
CA GLU A 128 47.68 -9.85 -5.25
C GLU A 128 46.75 -9.00 -4.38
N ARG A 129 46.48 -7.77 -4.81
CA ARG A 129 45.52 -6.86 -4.22
C ARG A 129 44.77 -6.17 -5.34
N GLN A 130 43.47 -6.42 -5.43
CA GLN A 130 42.61 -5.85 -6.46
C GLN A 130 41.42 -5.17 -5.81
N LEU A 131 41.10 -3.97 -6.29
CA LEU A 131 39.89 -3.24 -5.94
C LEU A 131 39.05 -3.05 -7.21
N SER A 132 37.86 -3.60 -7.26
CA SER A 132 36.95 -3.55 -8.42
C SER A 132 35.65 -2.90 -8.11
N PHE A 133 35.04 -2.24 -9.12
CA PHE A 133 33.78 -1.51 -9.06
C PHE A 133 32.90 -1.89 -10.26
N GLY A 134 31.61 -2.05 -10.06
CA GLY A 134 30.64 -2.21 -11.14
C GLY A 134 30.36 -0.86 -11.82
N LEU A 135 30.90 -0.64 -13.02
CA LEU A 135 30.81 0.62 -13.75
C LEU A 135 29.40 0.86 -14.30
N VAL A 136 28.73 -0.18 -14.77
CA VAL A 136 27.37 -0.09 -15.34
C VAL A 136 26.37 0.42 -14.32
N SER A 137 26.45 -0.05 -13.08
CA SER A 137 25.57 0.38 -11.99
C SER A 137 25.67 1.89 -11.73
N LEU A 138 26.85 2.48 -11.92
CA LEU A 138 27.11 3.90 -11.72
C LEU A 138 26.55 4.74 -12.88
N ILE A 139 26.80 4.30 -14.13
CA ILE A 139 26.33 4.98 -15.32
C ILE A 139 24.81 4.94 -15.42
N THR A 140 24.18 3.83 -15.00
CA THR A 140 22.74 3.59 -15.13
C THR A 140 21.91 4.22 -14.01
N LEU A 141 22.55 4.67 -12.92
CA LEU A 141 21.87 5.22 -11.73
C LEU A 141 20.84 6.32 -12.05
N PRO A 142 21.07 7.32 -12.93
CA PRO A 142 20.07 8.35 -13.24
C PRO A 142 18.80 7.80 -13.87
N TRP A 143 18.92 6.81 -14.77
CA TRP A 143 17.77 6.16 -15.41
C TRP A 143 17.01 5.27 -14.42
N ARG A 144 17.74 4.49 -13.61
CA ARG A 144 17.16 3.67 -12.54
C ARG A 144 16.40 4.52 -11.53
N SER A 145 16.94 5.67 -11.14
CA SER A 145 16.28 6.61 -10.22
C SER A 145 14.94 7.13 -10.79
N ARG A 146 14.96 7.53 -12.07
CA ARG A 146 13.77 8.03 -12.75
C ARG A 146 12.68 6.96 -12.84
N TRP A 147 13.05 5.76 -13.29
CA TRP A 147 12.17 4.62 -13.40
C TRP A 147 11.58 4.19 -12.03
N GLN A 148 12.43 4.04 -11.01
CA GLN A 148 11.97 3.71 -9.65
C GLN A 148 11.04 4.79 -9.08
N GLY A 149 11.26 6.06 -9.42
CA GLY A 149 10.38 7.15 -9.06
C GLY A 149 8.97 7.00 -9.65
N MET A 150 8.85 6.65 -10.94
CA MET A 150 7.56 6.42 -11.60
C MET A 150 6.80 5.23 -10.99
N GLN A 151 7.50 4.13 -10.71
CA GLN A 151 6.92 2.96 -10.06
C GLN A 151 6.40 3.30 -8.65
N MET A 152 7.16 4.10 -7.90
CA MET A 152 6.76 4.54 -6.56
C MET A 152 5.55 5.47 -6.58
N GLU A 153 5.48 6.38 -7.56
CA GLU A 153 4.31 7.25 -7.76
C GLU A 153 3.06 6.42 -8.10
N GLN A 154 3.19 5.45 -8.99
CA GLN A 154 2.10 4.53 -9.34
C GLN A 154 1.61 3.74 -8.12
N ALA A 155 2.53 3.19 -7.31
CA ALA A 155 2.20 2.49 -6.08
C ALA A 155 1.49 3.39 -5.05
N THR A 156 1.95 4.63 -4.89
CA THR A 156 1.34 5.63 -4.01
C THR A 156 -0.08 6.00 -4.45
N LEU A 157 -0.31 6.20 -5.76
CA LEU A 157 -1.64 6.47 -6.31
C LEU A 157 -2.59 5.29 -6.11
N THR A 158 -2.08 4.05 -6.24
CA THR A 158 -2.88 2.84 -5.99
C THR A 158 -3.25 2.73 -4.51
N ALA A 159 -2.31 2.99 -3.59
CA ALA A 159 -2.60 3.02 -2.16
C ALA A 159 -3.62 4.12 -1.80
N ALA A 160 -3.51 5.30 -2.41
CA ALA A 160 -4.49 6.38 -2.24
C ALA A 160 -5.89 5.97 -2.73
N GLN A 161 -5.98 5.21 -3.82
CA GLN A 161 -7.24 4.66 -4.31
C GLN A 161 -7.84 3.65 -3.33
N ASP A 162 -7.02 2.77 -2.74
CA ASP A 162 -7.47 1.81 -1.72
C ASP A 162 -8.03 2.52 -0.48
N VAL A 163 -7.39 3.61 -0.03
CA VAL A 163 -7.88 4.49 1.05
C VAL A 163 -9.27 5.06 0.73
N LEU A 164 -9.43 5.66 -0.46
CA LEU A 164 -10.72 6.24 -0.88
C LEU A 164 -11.80 5.17 -1.07
N ARG A 165 -11.44 3.98 -1.55
CA ARG A 165 -12.34 2.84 -1.67
C ARG A 165 -12.84 2.40 -0.30
N LEU A 166 -11.94 2.22 0.67
CA LEU A 166 -12.32 1.86 2.04
C LEU A 166 -13.25 2.90 2.66
N ALA A 167 -12.96 4.19 2.49
CA ALA A 167 -13.81 5.26 2.98
C ALA A 167 -15.21 5.21 2.35
N ALA A 168 -15.32 5.00 1.04
CA ALA A 168 -16.58 4.89 0.32
C ALA A 168 -17.36 3.62 0.72
N ASP A 169 -16.67 2.50 0.87
CA ASP A 169 -17.29 1.23 1.32
C ASP A 169 -17.82 1.35 2.74
N THR A 170 -17.09 2.01 3.63
CA THR A 170 -17.50 2.26 5.01
C THR A 170 -18.74 3.18 5.07
N ARG A 171 -18.77 4.26 4.28
CA ARG A 171 -19.93 5.14 4.18
C ARG A 171 -21.18 4.37 3.72
N ARG A 172 -21.04 3.54 2.70
CA ARG A 172 -22.14 2.69 2.20
C ARG A 172 -22.61 1.67 3.23
N ALA A 173 -21.67 1.03 3.94
CA ALA A 173 -22.00 0.08 4.97
C ALA A 173 -22.70 0.74 6.17
N TRP A 174 -22.25 1.93 6.57
CA TRP A 174 -22.91 2.70 7.62
C TRP A 174 -24.37 3.04 7.26
N LEU A 175 -24.61 3.56 6.03
CA LEU A 175 -25.96 3.84 5.55
C LEU A 175 -26.85 2.60 5.55
N ARG A 176 -26.32 1.45 5.11
CA ARG A 176 -27.07 0.18 5.11
C ARG A 176 -27.36 -0.31 6.54
N ALA A 177 -26.39 -0.21 7.44
CA ALA A 177 -26.58 -0.64 8.82
C ALA A 177 -27.63 0.20 9.55
N VAL A 178 -27.63 1.53 9.38
CA VAL A 178 -28.66 2.41 9.95
C VAL A 178 -30.03 2.15 9.30
N ALA A 179 -30.09 1.98 7.98
CA ALA A 179 -31.33 1.65 7.27
C ALA A 179 -31.91 0.31 7.71
N ALA A 180 -31.07 -0.73 7.86
CA ALA A 180 -31.51 -2.04 8.32
C ALA A 180 -32.01 -2.00 9.77
N ARG A 181 -31.39 -1.21 10.66
CA ARG A 181 -31.88 -0.98 12.02
C ARG A 181 -33.22 -0.26 12.02
N GLN A 182 -33.40 0.76 11.21
CA GLN A 182 -34.66 1.49 11.07
C GLN A 182 -35.76 0.59 10.52
N GLN A 183 -35.47 -0.29 9.55
CA GLN A 183 -36.37 -1.29 9.00
C GLN A 183 -36.76 -2.34 10.05
N LEU A 184 -35.79 -2.78 10.87
CA LEU A 184 -36.09 -3.71 11.99
C LEU A 184 -37.09 -3.10 12.95
N ALA A 185 -36.87 -1.87 13.41
CA ALA A 185 -37.81 -1.19 14.32
C ALA A 185 -39.21 -1.01 13.71
N ALA A 186 -39.31 -0.78 12.40
CA ALA A 186 -40.60 -0.74 11.70
C ALA A 186 -41.27 -2.12 11.66
N SER A 187 -40.48 -3.18 11.35
CA SER A 187 -41.00 -4.55 11.29
C SER A 187 -41.46 -5.07 12.66
N GLU A 188 -40.78 -4.66 13.73
CA GLU A 188 -41.22 -4.97 15.12
C GLU A 188 -42.60 -4.38 15.42
N ARG A 189 -42.79 -3.08 15.12
CA ARG A 189 -44.12 -2.42 15.31
C ARG A 189 -45.23 -3.05 14.43
N MET A 190 -44.88 -3.39 13.17
CA MET A 190 -45.84 -4.06 12.28
C MET A 190 -46.25 -5.44 12.79
N HIS A 191 -45.31 -6.22 13.29
CA HIS A 191 -45.56 -7.53 13.84
C HIS A 191 -46.41 -7.45 15.13
N GLU A 192 -46.10 -6.52 16.04
CA GLU A 192 -46.85 -6.25 17.25
C GLU A 192 -48.32 -5.89 16.93
N ALA A 193 -48.55 -5.02 15.95
CA ALA A 193 -49.90 -4.66 15.49
C ALA A 193 -50.63 -5.86 14.88
N ALA A 194 -49.97 -6.69 14.07
CA ALA A 194 -50.56 -7.89 13.48
C ALA A 194 -50.87 -8.97 14.54
N GLU A 195 -50.04 -9.10 15.56
CA GLU A 195 -50.30 -10.02 16.69
C GLU A 195 -51.54 -9.61 17.47
N ALA A 196 -51.70 -8.32 17.77
CA ALA A 196 -52.88 -7.78 18.41
C ALA A 196 -54.15 -7.98 17.55
N GLY A 197 -54.07 -7.77 16.22
CA GLY A 197 -55.14 -8.01 15.26
C GLY A 197 -55.59 -9.49 15.21
N ALA A 198 -54.62 -10.40 15.15
CA ALA A 198 -54.90 -11.83 15.14
C ALA A 198 -55.52 -12.32 16.45
N GLU A 199 -55.10 -11.78 17.58
CA GLU A 199 -55.70 -12.10 18.88
C GLU A 199 -57.15 -11.58 18.98
N LEU A 200 -57.42 -10.36 18.52
CA LEU A 200 -58.80 -9.83 18.44
C LEU A 200 -59.67 -10.70 17.53
N ALA A 201 -59.16 -11.08 16.35
CA ALA A 201 -59.87 -11.95 15.41
C ALA A 201 -60.25 -13.32 16.04
N ARG A 202 -59.34 -13.92 16.82
CA ARG A 202 -59.59 -15.16 17.56
C ARG A 202 -60.74 -14.97 18.60
N ARG A 203 -60.71 -13.86 19.34
CA ARG A 203 -61.78 -13.56 20.34
C ARG A 203 -63.13 -13.32 19.68
N MET A 204 -63.15 -12.54 18.57
CA MET A 204 -64.41 -12.27 17.84
C MET A 204 -64.99 -13.52 17.18
N ALA A 205 -64.16 -14.41 16.65
CA ALA A 205 -64.56 -15.68 16.06
C ALA A 205 -65.21 -16.61 17.14
N ARG A 206 -64.65 -16.63 18.37
CA ARG A 206 -65.24 -17.42 19.48
C ARG A 206 -66.64 -17.01 19.88
N VAL A 207 -66.94 -15.72 19.74
CA VAL A 207 -68.27 -15.19 20.05
C VAL A 207 -69.20 -15.09 18.83
N GLY A 208 -68.76 -15.63 17.69
CA GLY A 208 -69.58 -15.70 16.48
C GLY A 208 -69.56 -14.41 15.61
N ASN A 209 -68.82 -13.37 16.00
CA ASN A 209 -68.80 -12.07 15.32
C ASN A 209 -67.83 -12.02 14.16
N PHE A 210 -67.03 -13.08 13.95
CA PHE A 210 -66.00 -13.17 12.85
C PHE A 210 -66.14 -14.53 12.17
N SER A 211 -66.12 -14.55 10.84
CA SER A 211 -66.12 -15.79 10.07
C SER A 211 -64.74 -16.47 10.17
N ARG A 212 -64.72 -17.80 9.93
CA ARG A 212 -63.38 -18.53 9.85
C ARG A 212 -62.46 -18.01 8.78
N LEU A 213 -63.00 -17.50 7.66
CA LEU A 213 -62.21 -16.87 6.60
C LEU A 213 -61.54 -15.57 7.07
N GLN A 214 -62.30 -14.71 7.78
CA GLN A 214 -61.76 -13.47 8.33
C GLN A 214 -60.66 -13.76 9.37
N GLN A 215 -60.89 -14.70 10.27
CA GLN A 215 -59.87 -15.14 11.23
C GLN A 215 -58.63 -15.69 10.55
N ALA A 216 -58.78 -16.53 9.50
CA ALA A 216 -57.65 -17.08 8.76
C ALA A 216 -56.80 -15.99 8.05
N ARG A 217 -57.43 -14.93 7.53
CA ARG A 217 -56.75 -13.78 6.93
C ARG A 217 -55.87 -13.05 7.96
N GLU A 218 -56.39 -12.76 9.13
CA GLU A 218 -55.62 -12.08 10.19
C GLU A 218 -54.44 -12.96 10.69
N LEU A 219 -54.63 -14.27 10.77
CA LEU A 219 -53.58 -15.21 11.11
C LEU A 219 -52.48 -15.26 10.00
N SER A 220 -52.88 -15.19 8.73
CA SER A 220 -51.91 -15.09 7.61
C SER A 220 -51.07 -13.83 7.71
N ILE A 221 -51.69 -12.66 7.99
CA ILE A 221 -50.97 -11.39 8.18
C ILE A 221 -49.96 -11.48 9.34
N GLN A 222 -50.39 -12.10 10.47
CA GLN A 222 -49.48 -12.32 11.62
C GLN A 222 -48.26 -13.18 11.22
N GLN A 223 -48.47 -14.27 10.47
CA GLN A 223 -47.37 -15.14 10.00
C GLN A 223 -46.45 -14.44 9.01
N ASP A 224 -46.99 -13.65 8.07
CA ASP A 224 -46.22 -12.88 7.10
C ASP A 224 -45.34 -11.83 7.78
N THR A 225 -45.92 -11.11 8.77
CA THR A 225 -45.13 -10.10 9.53
C THR A 225 -44.10 -10.75 10.43
N ALA A 226 -44.34 -11.94 10.98
CA ALA A 226 -43.33 -12.70 11.73
C ALA A 226 -42.14 -13.10 10.83
N ALA A 227 -42.42 -13.56 9.59
CA ALA A 227 -41.39 -13.88 8.62
C ALA A 227 -40.60 -12.63 8.17
N GLN A 228 -41.30 -11.49 8.01
CA GLN A 228 -40.64 -10.20 7.70
C GLN A 228 -39.74 -9.73 8.84
N LEU A 229 -40.20 -9.83 10.09
CA LEU A 229 -39.41 -9.50 11.27
C LEU A 229 -38.14 -10.35 11.38
N ALA A 230 -38.25 -11.67 11.14
CA ALA A 230 -37.10 -12.56 11.16
C ALA A 230 -36.03 -12.16 10.10
N ARG A 231 -36.48 -11.80 8.89
CA ARG A 231 -35.61 -11.31 7.83
C ARG A 231 -34.97 -9.96 8.19
N ALA A 232 -35.74 -9.04 8.79
CA ALA A 232 -35.24 -7.74 9.21
C ALA A 232 -34.18 -7.86 10.31
N ARG A 233 -34.36 -8.77 11.27
CA ARG A 233 -33.35 -9.09 12.29
C ARG A 233 -32.05 -9.60 11.69
N LEU A 234 -32.15 -10.56 10.78
CA LEU A 234 -30.99 -11.08 10.07
C LEU A 234 -30.26 -9.98 9.30
N ALA A 235 -30.98 -9.14 8.55
CA ALA A 235 -30.38 -8.04 7.78
C ALA A 235 -29.70 -7.01 8.69
N ALA A 236 -30.33 -6.63 9.81
CA ALA A 236 -29.76 -5.69 10.76
C ALA A 236 -28.42 -6.22 11.36
N THR A 237 -28.38 -7.50 11.73
CA THR A 237 -27.15 -8.13 12.23
C THR A 237 -26.08 -8.20 11.14
N ALA A 238 -26.43 -8.63 9.93
CA ALA A 238 -25.47 -8.78 8.84
C ALA A 238 -24.83 -7.44 8.41
N GLU A 239 -25.63 -6.36 8.30
CA GLU A 239 -25.11 -5.05 7.91
C GLU A 239 -24.30 -4.42 9.06
N HIS A 240 -24.67 -4.64 10.32
CA HIS A 240 -23.88 -4.22 11.47
C HIS A 240 -22.51 -4.88 11.50
N GLU A 241 -22.45 -6.19 11.30
CA GLU A 241 -21.18 -6.93 11.24
C GLU A 241 -20.34 -6.56 10.02
N GLN A 242 -20.96 -6.27 8.87
CA GLN A 242 -20.24 -5.78 7.70
C GLN A 242 -19.56 -4.45 7.98
N LEU A 243 -20.24 -3.53 8.67
CA LEU A 243 -19.65 -2.26 9.09
C LEU A 243 -18.51 -2.48 10.11
N ALA A 244 -18.72 -3.36 11.11
CA ALA A 244 -17.70 -3.73 12.08
C ALA A 244 -16.43 -4.26 11.41
N ARG A 245 -16.55 -5.11 10.40
CA ARG A 245 -15.41 -5.64 9.62
C ARG A 245 -14.66 -4.54 8.87
N LEU A 246 -15.36 -3.61 8.22
CA LEU A 246 -14.73 -2.49 7.52
C LEU A 246 -14.00 -1.57 8.49
N MET A 247 -14.53 -1.36 9.69
CA MET A 247 -13.87 -0.62 10.77
C MET A 247 -12.75 -1.42 11.46
N GLY A 248 -12.57 -2.72 11.14
CA GLY A 248 -11.58 -3.58 11.79
C GLY A 248 -11.88 -3.85 13.26
N LEU A 249 -13.14 -3.79 13.68
CA LEU A 249 -13.55 -4.00 15.06
C LEU A 249 -13.80 -5.48 15.34
N TRP A 250 -13.46 -5.91 16.55
CA TRP A 250 -13.63 -7.29 17.03
C TRP A 250 -13.81 -7.35 18.55
N GLY A 251 -14.26 -8.49 19.07
CA GLY A 251 -14.50 -8.68 20.50
C GLY A 251 -15.57 -7.73 21.03
N ARG A 252 -15.33 -7.05 22.13
CA ARG A 252 -16.30 -6.11 22.75
C ARG A 252 -16.57 -4.86 21.92
N ARG A 253 -15.70 -4.51 20.99
CA ARG A 253 -15.83 -3.31 20.15
C ARG A 253 -16.88 -3.45 19.05
N ILE A 254 -17.43 -4.65 18.83
CA ILE A 254 -18.54 -4.84 17.89
C ILE A 254 -19.89 -4.37 18.44
N ASP A 255 -20.02 -4.12 19.75
CA ASP A 255 -21.26 -3.67 20.39
C ASP A 255 -21.45 -2.13 20.32
N PHE A 256 -20.92 -1.50 19.28
CA PHE A 256 -21.10 -0.06 19.06
C PHE A 256 -22.54 0.29 18.72
N LYS A 257 -22.93 1.54 19.04
CA LYS A 257 -24.28 2.04 18.76
C LYS A 257 -24.30 2.81 17.44
N LEU A 258 -25.42 2.71 16.74
CA LEU A 258 -25.73 3.50 15.55
C LEU A 258 -26.91 4.42 15.85
N PRO A 259 -27.09 5.53 15.11
CA PRO A 259 -28.29 6.35 15.17
C PRO A 259 -29.56 5.55 14.83
N ASP A 260 -30.69 5.97 15.37
CA ASP A 260 -31.97 5.30 15.12
C ASP A 260 -32.56 5.61 13.75
N GLN A 261 -32.12 6.71 13.13
CA GLN A 261 -32.65 7.19 11.85
C GLN A 261 -31.50 7.61 10.92
N LEU A 262 -31.75 7.43 9.64
CA LEU A 262 -30.90 7.98 8.59
C LEU A 262 -30.88 9.52 8.66
N PRO A 263 -29.78 10.18 8.30
CA PRO A 263 -29.75 11.61 8.18
C PRO A 263 -30.75 12.09 7.13
N ALA A 264 -31.26 13.32 7.30
CA ALA A 264 -32.13 13.93 6.31
C ALA A 264 -31.46 13.98 4.92
N ILE A 265 -32.24 13.70 3.89
CA ILE A 265 -31.74 13.79 2.51
C ILE A 265 -31.31 15.25 2.26
N PRO A 266 -30.06 15.49 1.80
CA PRO A 266 -29.63 16.84 1.47
C PRO A 266 -30.57 17.45 0.44
N GLN A 267 -31.10 18.64 0.74
CA GLN A 267 -31.88 19.38 -0.24
C GLN A 267 -30.99 19.63 -1.46
N ALA A 268 -31.52 19.30 -2.63
CA ALA A 268 -30.85 19.16 -3.94
C ALA A 268 -29.52 19.90 -4.07
N ALA A 269 -28.50 19.19 -4.52
CA ALA A 269 -27.22 19.79 -4.90
C ALA A 269 -27.50 20.94 -5.89
N THR A 270 -27.23 22.15 -5.47
CA THR A 270 -27.57 23.38 -6.18
C THR A 270 -26.80 23.52 -7.52
N GLN A 271 -25.86 22.63 -7.81
CA GLN A 271 -25.11 22.60 -9.07
C GLN A 271 -24.79 21.13 -9.42
N LEU A 272 -25.58 20.56 -10.30
CA LEU A 272 -25.16 19.38 -11.07
C LEU A 272 -24.07 19.86 -12.04
N ARG A 273 -22.87 19.27 -11.96
CA ARG A 273 -21.83 19.50 -12.97
C ARG A 273 -22.35 19.07 -14.33
N ALA A 274 -22.19 19.93 -15.34
CA ALA A 274 -22.53 19.59 -16.72
C ALA A 274 -21.75 18.34 -17.18
N GLY A 275 -22.36 17.50 -18.01
CA GLY A 275 -21.76 16.24 -18.45
C GLY A 275 -20.39 16.37 -19.10
N ASP A 276 -20.22 17.44 -19.89
CA ASP A 276 -18.96 17.74 -20.60
C ASP A 276 -17.79 18.04 -19.66
N ASP A 277 -18.07 18.73 -18.54
CA ASP A 277 -17.05 18.97 -17.50
C ASP A 277 -16.71 17.72 -16.68
N ALA A 278 -17.64 16.76 -16.60
CA ALA A 278 -17.45 15.56 -15.79
C ALA A 278 -16.38 14.63 -16.40
N GLU A 279 -16.38 14.45 -17.73
CA GLU A 279 -15.36 13.65 -18.41
C GLU A 279 -13.98 14.28 -18.29
N ALA A 280 -13.84 15.56 -18.62
CA ALA A 280 -12.57 16.28 -18.52
C ALA A 280 -12.01 16.27 -17.08
N THR A 281 -12.90 16.41 -16.08
CA THR A 281 -12.53 16.33 -14.67
C THR A 281 -12.11 14.90 -14.28
N ALA A 282 -12.86 13.89 -14.71
CA ALA A 282 -12.53 12.49 -14.45
C ALA A 282 -11.17 12.11 -15.04
N LEU A 283 -10.87 12.51 -16.26
CA LEU A 283 -9.58 12.26 -16.91
C LEU A 283 -8.39 12.90 -16.18
N ARG A 284 -8.60 14.02 -15.50
CA ARG A 284 -7.57 14.70 -14.71
C ARG A 284 -7.43 14.17 -13.29
N GLU A 285 -8.55 13.89 -12.62
CA GLU A 285 -8.59 13.68 -11.17
C GLU A 285 -8.69 12.21 -10.75
N ARG A 286 -9.10 11.30 -11.62
CA ARG A 286 -9.21 9.87 -11.29
C ARG A 286 -7.82 9.29 -11.04
N LEU A 287 -7.64 8.75 -9.83
CA LEU A 287 -6.36 8.18 -9.39
C LEU A 287 -6.00 6.91 -10.17
N ASP A 288 -6.98 6.08 -10.55
CA ASP A 288 -6.77 4.89 -11.37
C ASP A 288 -6.22 5.23 -12.76
N LEU A 289 -6.75 6.27 -13.42
CA LEU A 289 -6.25 6.72 -14.71
C LEU A 289 -4.85 7.33 -14.60
N ARG A 290 -4.58 8.06 -13.51
CA ARG A 290 -3.25 8.59 -13.23
C ARG A 290 -2.24 7.46 -12.96
N ALA A 291 -2.62 6.44 -12.18
CA ALA A 291 -1.79 5.29 -11.92
C ALA A 291 -1.46 4.51 -13.21
N LEU A 292 -2.47 4.26 -14.08
CA LEU A 292 -2.27 3.61 -15.36
C LEU A 292 -1.35 4.40 -16.30
N ARG A 293 -1.47 5.73 -16.33
CA ARG A 293 -0.53 6.57 -17.12
C ARG A 293 0.90 6.42 -16.62
N ARG A 294 1.11 6.43 -15.30
CA ARG A 294 2.45 6.20 -14.73
C ARG A 294 2.99 4.81 -15.01
N ASP A 295 2.13 3.81 -15.02
CA ASP A 295 2.50 2.46 -15.40
C ASP A 295 2.93 2.36 -16.86
N LEU A 296 2.20 3.00 -17.77
CA LEU A 296 2.58 3.09 -19.19
C LEU A 296 3.90 3.84 -19.40
N ASP A 297 4.10 4.98 -18.70
CA ASP A 297 5.37 5.72 -18.75
C ASP A 297 6.54 4.85 -18.26
N HIS A 298 6.34 4.15 -17.14
CA HIS A 298 7.31 3.22 -16.57
C HIS A 298 7.66 2.07 -17.53
N LEU A 299 6.67 1.44 -18.15
CA LEU A 299 6.88 0.35 -19.13
C LEU A 299 7.60 0.85 -20.37
N GLY A 300 7.30 2.08 -20.85
CA GLY A 300 7.97 2.72 -21.96
C GLY A 300 9.48 2.92 -21.71
N GLU A 301 9.82 3.47 -20.56
CA GLU A 301 11.23 3.67 -20.13
C GLU A 301 11.95 2.33 -19.95
N ARG A 302 11.31 1.35 -19.30
CA ARG A 302 11.86 0.01 -19.08
C ARG A 302 12.18 -0.70 -20.40
N ARG A 303 11.31 -0.58 -21.41
CA ARG A 303 11.51 -1.20 -22.72
C ARG A 303 12.72 -0.64 -23.44
N GLY A 304 12.98 0.64 -23.37
CA GLY A 304 14.18 1.29 -23.90
C GLY A 304 15.45 0.74 -23.26
N TRP A 305 15.42 0.60 -21.93
CA TRP A 305 16.55 0.10 -21.16
C TRP A 305 16.84 -1.39 -21.36
N ALA A 306 15.82 -2.25 -21.43
CA ALA A 306 15.98 -3.69 -21.64
C ALA A 306 16.73 -4.02 -22.96
N ARG A 307 16.60 -3.13 -23.97
CA ARG A 307 17.36 -3.25 -25.22
C ARG A 307 18.83 -2.88 -25.06
N ALA A 308 19.14 -1.86 -24.28
CA ALA A 308 20.51 -1.40 -24.03
C ALA A 308 21.24 -2.33 -23.03
N GLY A 309 20.56 -2.74 -21.96
CA GLY A 309 21.16 -3.58 -20.91
C GLY A 309 21.49 -5.01 -21.31
N ALA A 310 20.84 -5.52 -22.36
CA ALA A 310 21.18 -6.84 -22.93
C ALA A 310 22.55 -6.87 -23.62
N ILE A 311 23.07 -5.69 -23.99
CA ILE A 311 24.37 -5.55 -24.68
C ILE A 311 25.49 -5.26 -23.69
N PHE A 312 25.18 -4.50 -22.65
CA PHE A 312 26.14 -4.06 -21.64
C PHE A 312 25.85 -4.77 -20.31
N GLY A 313 26.35 -6.02 -20.16
CA GLY A 313 26.30 -6.73 -18.88
C GLY A 313 27.02 -5.95 -17.75
N ASP A 314 27.31 -6.58 -16.64
CA ASP A 314 28.08 -5.98 -15.55
C ASP A 314 29.53 -5.74 -15.97
N ILE A 315 29.82 -4.56 -16.57
CA ILE A 315 31.18 -4.13 -16.85
C ILE A 315 31.81 -3.71 -15.53
N GLY A 316 32.90 -4.38 -15.14
CA GLY A 316 33.70 -4.05 -13.98
C GLY A 316 34.91 -3.17 -14.38
N LEU A 317 35.34 -2.29 -13.47
CA LEU A 317 36.59 -1.60 -13.52
C LEU A 317 37.39 -1.93 -12.27
N GLY A 318 38.52 -2.57 -12.44
CA GLY A 318 39.45 -2.94 -11.37
C GLY A 318 40.77 -2.17 -11.41
N TYR A 319 41.36 -1.98 -10.25
CA TYR A 319 42.76 -1.58 -10.08
C TYR A 319 43.47 -2.67 -9.31
N SER A 320 44.51 -3.24 -9.91
CA SER A 320 45.32 -4.29 -9.31
C SER A 320 46.73 -3.81 -8.95
N ARG A 321 47.23 -4.35 -7.87
CA ARG A 321 48.65 -4.20 -7.44
C ARG A 321 49.13 -5.52 -6.96
N ASN A 322 50.00 -6.14 -7.75
CA ASN A 322 50.64 -7.41 -7.46
C ASN A 322 52.09 -7.17 -6.99
N THR A 323 52.51 -7.93 -5.99
CA THR A 323 53.85 -7.90 -5.46
C THR A 323 54.41 -9.31 -5.54
N ALA A 324 55.30 -9.52 -6.46
CA ALA A 324 56.05 -10.76 -6.65
C ALA A 324 57.38 -10.66 -5.87
N THR A 325 57.68 -11.65 -5.04
CA THR A 325 58.91 -11.72 -4.26
C THR A 325 59.63 -13.02 -4.56
N ASP A 326 60.79 -12.93 -5.14
CA ASP A 326 61.72 -14.06 -5.33
C ASP A 326 62.16 -14.57 -3.96
N ARG A 327 62.02 -15.85 -3.72
CA ARG A 327 62.33 -16.48 -2.42
C ARG A 327 63.78 -16.72 -2.19
N ALA A 328 64.59 -16.81 -3.25
CA ALA A 328 66.04 -17.04 -3.15
C ALA A 328 66.80 -15.73 -2.93
N THR A 329 66.41 -14.67 -3.61
CA THR A 329 67.10 -13.35 -3.57
C THR A 329 66.43 -12.35 -2.65
N GLY A 330 65.14 -12.57 -2.28
CA GLY A 330 64.32 -11.62 -1.50
C GLY A 330 63.96 -10.35 -2.30
N HIS A 331 64.27 -10.32 -3.59
CA HIS A 331 63.91 -9.19 -4.47
C HIS A 331 62.39 -9.14 -4.68
N SER A 332 61.80 -7.93 -4.64
CA SER A 332 60.38 -7.76 -4.81
C SER A 332 60.06 -6.81 -5.93
N ASP A 333 59.31 -7.28 -6.91
CA ASP A 333 58.77 -6.49 -8.01
C ASP A 333 57.33 -6.15 -7.78
N VAL A 334 56.92 -4.91 -8.12
CA VAL A 334 55.56 -4.42 -7.93
C VAL A 334 54.95 -4.05 -9.28
N THR A 335 54.01 -4.84 -9.72
CA THR A 335 53.19 -4.58 -10.91
C THR A 335 51.89 -3.89 -10.52
N ARG A 336 51.47 -2.89 -11.30
CA ARG A 336 50.22 -2.15 -11.12
C ARG A 336 49.52 -2.06 -12.46
N GLY A 337 48.19 -2.25 -12.44
CA GLY A 337 47.40 -2.20 -13.67
C GLY A 337 45.96 -1.83 -13.44
N TRP A 338 45.29 -1.49 -14.52
CA TRP A 338 43.85 -1.38 -14.59
C TRP A 338 43.31 -2.59 -15.31
N GLU A 339 42.16 -3.07 -14.86
CA GLU A 339 41.46 -4.22 -15.41
C GLU A 339 40.05 -3.82 -15.75
N ILE A 340 39.56 -4.25 -16.90
CA ILE A 340 38.19 -4.06 -17.33
C ILE A 340 37.59 -5.44 -17.53
N ASP A 341 36.60 -5.77 -16.68
CA ASP A 341 35.83 -7.01 -16.76
C ASP A 341 34.67 -6.80 -17.73
N LEU A 342 34.69 -7.53 -18.82
CA LEU A 342 33.61 -7.52 -19.84
C LEU A 342 32.91 -8.87 -19.85
N PRO A 343 31.73 -9.00 -19.25
CA PRO A 343 30.96 -10.22 -19.35
C PRO A 343 30.46 -10.39 -20.78
N LEU A 344 30.86 -11.50 -21.41
CA LEU A 344 30.38 -11.87 -22.74
C LEU A 344 29.11 -12.71 -22.62
N PRO A 345 27.95 -12.23 -23.10
CA PRO A 345 26.69 -12.96 -23.01
C PRO A 345 26.62 -14.08 -24.06
N LEU A 346 27.55 -15.03 -23.99
CA LEU A 346 27.63 -16.15 -24.95
C LEU A 346 26.47 -17.15 -24.79
N PHE A 347 25.88 -17.21 -23.60
CA PHE A 347 24.81 -18.15 -23.25
C PHE A 347 23.63 -17.42 -22.61
N ASP A 348 22.89 -16.66 -23.42
CA ASP A 348 21.61 -16.08 -23.01
C ASP A 348 20.46 -17.07 -23.26
N TRP A 349 20.25 -18.02 -22.36
CA TRP A 349 19.20 -19.04 -22.40
C TRP A 349 17.78 -18.47 -22.38
N GLY A 350 17.55 -17.37 -23.08
CA GLY A 350 16.25 -16.71 -23.18
C GLY A 350 16.04 -15.59 -22.17
N GLY A 351 17.06 -15.18 -21.40
CA GLY A 351 16.97 -14.07 -20.44
C GLY A 351 16.54 -12.76 -21.09
N ALA A 352 17.10 -12.41 -22.24
CA ALA A 352 16.70 -11.25 -23.03
C ALA A 352 15.32 -11.43 -23.68
N ALA A 353 14.91 -12.65 -24.00
CA ALA A 353 13.59 -12.96 -24.53
C ALA A 353 12.52 -12.91 -23.43
N SER A 354 12.79 -13.48 -22.23
CA SER A 354 11.90 -13.40 -21.08
C SER A 354 11.70 -11.98 -20.59
N GLY A 355 12.76 -11.17 -20.52
CA GLY A 355 12.67 -9.74 -20.21
C GLY A 355 11.85 -8.94 -21.22
N ARG A 356 11.82 -9.35 -22.50
CA ARG A 356 10.96 -8.75 -23.54
C ARG A 356 9.51 -9.20 -23.47
N ALA A 357 9.26 -10.44 -23.03
CA ALA A 357 7.91 -10.99 -22.90
C ALA A 357 7.17 -10.47 -21.65
N GLN A 358 7.90 -9.96 -20.65
CA GLN A 358 7.32 -9.36 -19.44
C GLN A 358 6.95 -7.88 -19.61
N ILE A 359 7.22 -7.27 -20.75
CA ILE A 359 6.91 -5.89 -21.14
C ILE A 359 5.87 -5.87 -22.25
#